data_3b48d9cea7bd5520c76ce2e7e3253e08
#
_entry.id   3b48d9cea7bd5520c76ce2e7e3253e08
#
_cell.length_a   1.000
_cell.length_b   1.000
_cell.length_c   1.000
_cell.angle_alpha   90.00
_cell.angle_beta   90.00
_cell.angle_gamma   90.00
#
_symmetry.space_group_name_H-M   'P 1'
#
loop_
_entity.id
_entity.type
_entity.pdbx_description
1 polymer ?
#
loop_
_entity_poly.entity_id
_entity_poly.type
_entity_poly.pdbx_seq_one_letter_code
_entity_poly.pdbx_strand_id
1 'polypeptide(L)'
;LVEAQSNMAMLTTFNEVDMTEVMALRSKYKDLFEKSHNGVRLGFMSFFVKAATEALKRFPAVNASIDGADIVYHGYADVGVAVSSDRGLVVPVLRNAELMSLAEIEGGIAGFGKKARDGKLTIDEMTGGTFTITNGGTFGSMMSTPIVNPPQAAILGMHNILQRPMAINGQVVIRPMMYLALSYDHRLIDGKEAVTFLVTIKNLLEDPARLLLDI
;
A
#
# COMPACT_ATOMS: atom_id res chain seq x y z
N LEU A 1 -16.97 -7.30 7.43
CA LEU A 1 -16.78 -7.43 5.97
C LEU A 1 -18.11 -7.35 5.21
N VAL A 2 -19.13 -8.10 5.61
CA VAL A 2 -20.47 -8.04 4.96
C VAL A 2 -21.08 -6.64 5.07
N GLU A 3 -21.00 -6.02 6.23
CA GLU A 3 -21.45 -4.65 6.47
C GLU A 3 -20.69 -3.62 5.59
N ALA A 4 -19.37 -3.79 5.43
CA ALA A 4 -18.57 -2.93 4.55
C ALA A 4 -19.08 -2.98 3.10
N GLN A 5 -19.34 -4.17 2.56
CA GLN A 5 -19.86 -4.33 1.20
C GLN A 5 -21.30 -3.83 1.06
N SER A 6 -22.11 -3.92 2.12
CA SER A 6 -23.51 -3.48 2.08
C SER A 6 -23.69 -1.97 2.21
N ASN A 7 -22.76 -1.30 2.93
CA ASN A 7 -22.86 0.14 3.24
C ASN A 7 -22.05 1.04 2.32
N MET A 8 -21.27 0.47 1.39
CA MET A 8 -20.44 1.21 0.45
C MET A 8 -20.84 0.92 -1.00
N ALA A 9 -20.72 1.90 -1.87
CA ALA A 9 -20.71 1.69 -3.31
C ALA A 9 -19.30 1.28 -3.75
N MET A 10 -18.89 0.06 -3.40
CA MET A 10 -17.52 -0.40 -3.58
C MET A 10 -17.22 -0.77 -5.03
N LEU A 11 -16.18 -0.16 -5.59
CA LEU A 11 -15.65 -0.45 -6.92
C LEU A 11 -14.15 -0.74 -6.81
N THR A 12 -13.60 -1.50 -7.77
CA THR A 12 -12.17 -1.76 -7.85
C THR A 12 -11.66 -1.35 -9.23
N THR A 13 -10.59 -0.56 -9.24
CA THR A 13 -9.80 -0.28 -10.44
C THR A 13 -8.44 -0.97 -10.34
N PHE A 14 -7.90 -1.38 -11.48
CA PHE A 14 -6.62 -2.11 -11.57
C PHE A 14 -5.62 -1.33 -12.40
N ASN A 15 -4.35 -1.54 -12.08
CA ASN A 15 -3.23 -1.15 -12.91
C ASN A 15 -2.11 -2.19 -12.74
N GLU A 16 -1.08 -2.08 -13.55
CA GLU A 16 0.12 -2.89 -13.42
C GLU A 16 1.34 -1.98 -13.23
N VAL A 17 2.34 -2.45 -12.52
CA VAL A 17 3.57 -1.72 -12.24
C VAL A 17 4.78 -2.56 -12.62
N ASP A 18 5.72 -1.95 -13.33
CA ASP A 18 7.03 -2.51 -13.60
C ASP A 18 7.92 -2.34 -12.35
N MET A 19 8.29 -3.45 -11.73
CA MET A 19 9.06 -3.46 -10.48
C MET A 19 10.59 -3.41 -10.71
N THR A 20 11.04 -3.22 -11.94
CA THR A 20 12.47 -3.26 -12.30
C THR A 20 13.30 -2.31 -11.45
N GLU A 21 12.91 -1.03 -11.36
CA GLU A 21 13.69 -0.02 -10.65
C GLU A 21 13.70 -0.22 -9.14
N VAL A 22 12.55 -0.54 -8.54
CA VAL A 22 12.47 -0.85 -7.09
C VAL A 22 13.30 -2.09 -6.75
N MET A 23 13.25 -3.14 -7.58
CA MET A 23 14.04 -4.35 -7.38
C MET A 23 15.54 -4.10 -7.55
N ALA A 24 15.94 -3.30 -8.52
CA ALA A 24 17.34 -2.91 -8.75
C ALA A 24 17.87 -2.09 -7.56
N LEU A 25 17.10 -1.10 -7.11
CA LEU A 25 17.45 -0.25 -5.96
C LEU A 25 17.60 -1.09 -4.69
N ARG A 26 16.63 -1.96 -4.43
CA ARG A 26 16.69 -2.89 -3.30
C ARG A 26 17.91 -3.81 -3.38
N SER A 27 18.15 -4.43 -4.53
CA SER A 27 19.29 -5.33 -4.73
C SER A 27 20.62 -4.63 -4.48
N LYS A 28 20.76 -3.38 -4.96
CA LYS A 28 21.97 -2.58 -4.81
C LYS A 28 22.26 -2.19 -3.36
N TYR A 29 21.22 -1.88 -2.57
CA TYR A 29 21.40 -1.24 -1.27
C TYR A 29 20.99 -2.11 -0.07
N LYS A 30 20.38 -3.28 -0.24
CA LYS A 30 19.86 -4.11 0.87
C LYS A 30 20.86 -4.38 1.98
N ASP A 31 22.12 -4.71 1.64
CA ASP A 31 23.16 -5.07 2.62
C ASP A 31 23.67 -3.82 3.38
N LEU A 32 23.86 -2.72 2.67
CA LEU A 32 24.23 -1.44 3.27
C LEU A 32 23.13 -0.90 4.16
N PHE A 33 21.87 -1.00 3.70
CA PHE A 33 20.69 -0.57 4.43
C PHE A 33 20.54 -1.34 5.74
N GLU A 34 20.61 -2.68 5.70
CA GLU A 34 20.53 -3.54 6.89
C GLU A 34 21.63 -3.21 7.90
N LYS A 35 22.86 -3.00 7.42
CA LYS A 35 24.00 -2.61 8.26
C LYS A 35 23.82 -1.23 8.90
N SER A 36 23.29 -0.26 8.15
CA SER A 36 23.13 1.13 8.60
C SER A 36 21.91 1.34 9.52
N HIS A 37 20.95 0.41 9.52
CA HIS A 37 19.69 0.53 10.25
C HIS A 37 19.47 -0.62 11.26
N ASN A 38 20.54 -1.01 11.97
CA ASN A 38 20.48 -1.97 13.07
C ASN A 38 19.80 -3.32 12.71
N GLY A 39 20.06 -3.84 11.51
CA GLY A 39 19.53 -5.11 11.05
C GLY A 39 18.11 -5.03 10.43
N VAL A 40 17.55 -3.85 10.24
CA VAL A 40 16.29 -3.65 9.51
C VAL A 40 16.53 -3.93 8.03
N ARG A 41 15.76 -4.85 7.47
CA ARG A 41 15.89 -5.25 6.06
C ARG A 41 15.06 -4.35 5.16
N LEU A 42 15.64 -3.93 4.02
CA LEU A 42 14.92 -3.20 2.99
C LEU A 42 13.97 -4.15 2.24
N GLY A 43 12.68 -4.03 2.53
CA GLY A 43 11.61 -4.75 1.83
C GLY A 43 10.98 -3.91 0.71
N PHE A 44 9.90 -4.43 0.13
CA PHE A 44 9.12 -3.67 -0.85
C PHE A 44 8.06 -2.78 -0.20
N MET A 45 7.60 -3.14 1.00
CA MET A 45 6.47 -2.47 1.66
C MET A 45 6.74 -0.99 1.91
N SER A 46 7.96 -0.63 2.27
CA SER A 46 8.31 0.78 2.51
C SER A 46 8.18 1.65 1.25
N PHE A 47 8.52 1.12 0.08
CA PHE A 47 8.31 1.82 -1.20
C PHE A 47 6.83 2.04 -1.48
N PHE A 48 5.98 1.01 -1.25
CA PHE A 48 4.54 1.12 -1.45
C PHE A 48 3.89 2.07 -0.45
N VAL A 49 4.29 2.03 0.82
CA VAL A 49 3.79 2.97 1.83
C VAL A 49 4.17 4.40 1.48
N LYS A 50 5.43 4.67 1.08
CA LYS A 50 5.85 6.02 0.68
C LYS A 50 5.13 6.51 -0.59
N ALA A 51 5.00 5.66 -1.60
CA ALA A 51 4.25 6.01 -2.80
C ALA A 51 2.77 6.27 -2.50
N ALA A 52 2.15 5.46 -1.64
CA ALA A 52 0.77 5.65 -1.23
C ALA A 52 0.58 6.94 -0.42
N THR A 53 1.45 7.22 0.57
CA THR A 53 1.33 8.45 1.38
C THR A 53 1.53 9.71 0.54
N GLU A 54 2.42 9.67 -0.45
CA GLU A 54 2.59 10.77 -1.40
C GLU A 54 1.34 10.95 -2.29
N ALA A 55 0.76 9.86 -2.78
CA ALA A 55 -0.48 9.91 -3.53
C ALA A 55 -1.66 10.40 -2.67
N LEU A 56 -1.75 10.01 -1.39
CA LEU A 56 -2.80 10.48 -0.47
C LEU A 56 -2.76 12.00 -0.24
N LYS A 57 -1.59 12.62 -0.25
CA LYS A 57 -1.47 14.09 -0.21
C LYS A 57 -2.07 14.77 -1.43
N ARG A 58 -1.89 14.16 -2.62
CA ARG A 58 -2.38 14.69 -3.89
C ARG A 58 -3.87 14.44 -4.11
N PHE A 59 -4.41 13.39 -3.49
CA PHE A 59 -5.81 12.94 -3.61
C PHE A 59 -6.45 12.80 -2.23
N PRO A 60 -6.77 13.91 -1.54
CA PRO A 60 -7.22 13.88 -0.14
C PRO A 60 -8.54 13.15 0.07
N ALA A 61 -9.41 13.03 -0.94
CA ALA A 61 -10.65 12.26 -0.84
C ALA A 61 -10.39 10.75 -0.64
N VAL A 62 -9.26 10.23 -1.16
CA VAL A 62 -8.86 8.83 -0.95
C VAL A 62 -8.46 8.56 0.50
N ASN A 63 -8.02 9.60 1.23
CA ASN A 63 -7.66 9.56 2.65
C ASN A 63 -8.77 10.13 3.56
N ALA A 64 -10.02 10.20 3.08
CA ALA A 64 -11.15 10.71 3.84
C ALA A 64 -12.04 9.58 4.35
N SER A 65 -12.99 9.92 5.19
CA SER A 65 -14.03 9.01 5.69
C SER A 65 -15.40 9.71 5.71
N ILE A 66 -16.47 8.92 5.72
CA ILE A 66 -17.82 9.43 5.88
C ILE A 66 -18.22 9.25 7.36
N ASP A 67 -18.64 10.33 8.00
CA ASP A 67 -19.20 10.34 9.34
C ASP A 67 -20.62 10.98 9.31
N GLY A 68 -21.65 10.14 9.34
CA GLY A 68 -23.02 10.55 9.17
C GLY A 68 -23.26 11.25 7.84
N ALA A 69 -23.52 12.55 7.86
CA ALA A 69 -23.73 13.39 6.67
C ALA A 69 -22.47 14.14 6.23
N ASP A 70 -21.37 14.02 6.97
CA ASP A 70 -20.15 14.78 6.76
C ASP A 70 -19.06 13.94 6.10
N ILE A 71 -18.18 14.59 5.34
CA ILE A 71 -16.93 14.04 4.84
C ILE A 71 -15.81 14.57 5.72
N VAL A 72 -15.08 13.66 6.36
CA VAL A 72 -13.94 13.98 7.23
C VAL A 72 -12.65 13.77 6.47
N TYR A 73 -11.91 14.84 6.19
CA TYR A 73 -10.59 14.81 5.58
C TYR A 73 -9.51 14.70 6.65
N HIS A 74 -8.62 13.71 6.52
CA HIS A 74 -7.54 13.51 7.47
C HIS A 74 -6.28 14.25 7.01
N GLY A 75 -5.70 15.09 7.87
CA GLY A 75 -4.47 15.85 7.61
C GLY A 75 -3.18 15.03 7.85
N TYR A 76 -3.30 13.71 8.01
CA TYR A 76 -2.23 12.74 8.27
C TYR A 76 -2.57 11.43 7.56
N ALA A 77 -1.59 10.55 7.39
CA ALA A 77 -1.78 9.24 6.81
C ALA A 77 -1.40 8.14 7.82
N ASP A 78 -2.40 7.58 8.48
CA ASP A 78 -2.28 6.41 9.34
C ASP A 78 -2.55 5.16 8.50
N VAL A 79 -1.48 4.48 8.07
CA VAL A 79 -1.56 3.39 7.09
C VAL A 79 -1.63 2.03 7.77
N GLY A 80 -2.77 1.36 7.64
CA GLY A 80 -2.93 -0.03 8.00
C GLY A 80 -2.16 -0.94 7.04
N VAL A 81 -1.38 -1.86 7.58
CA VAL A 81 -0.66 -2.87 6.78
C VAL A 81 -1.15 -4.25 7.18
N ALA A 82 -1.73 -4.98 6.23
CA ALA A 82 -2.22 -6.33 6.49
C ALA A 82 -1.05 -7.28 6.77
N VAL A 83 -1.07 -7.89 7.95
CA VAL A 83 -0.08 -8.87 8.42
C VAL A 83 -0.77 -10.19 8.72
N SER A 84 -0.20 -11.26 8.18
CA SER A 84 -0.68 -12.63 8.38
C SER A 84 -0.05 -13.24 9.63
N SER A 85 -0.84 -13.96 10.42
CA SER A 85 -0.41 -14.77 11.55
C SER A 85 -1.13 -16.11 11.56
N ASP A 86 -0.68 -17.04 12.40
CA ASP A 86 -1.33 -18.35 12.59
C ASP A 86 -2.79 -18.21 13.10
N ARG A 87 -3.14 -17.04 13.65
CA ARG A 87 -4.48 -16.72 14.16
C ARG A 87 -5.37 -15.98 13.16
N GLY A 88 -4.86 -15.73 11.94
CA GLY A 88 -5.56 -15.01 10.89
C GLY A 88 -4.88 -13.70 10.48
N LEU A 89 -5.58 -12.93 9.66
CA LEU A 89 -5.13 -11.63 9.15
C LEU A 89 -5.46 -10.53 10.15
N VAL A 90 -4.47 -9.70 10.47
CA VAL A 90 -4.62 -8.49 11.29
C VAL A 90 -4.09 -7.28 10.52
N VAL A 91 -4.59 -6.09 10.84
CA VAL A 91 -4.21 -4.85 10.12
C VAL A 91 -3.72 -3.80 11.13
N PRO A 92 -2.49 -3.95 11.64
CA PRO A 92 -1.88 -2.91 12.47
C PRO A 92 -1.58 -1.65 11.66
N VAL A 93 -1.50 -0.51 12.34
CA VAL A 93 -1.47 0.82 11.75
C VAL A 93 -0.14 1.51 12.00
N LEU A 94 0.55 1.89 10.92
CA LEU A 94 1.69 2.80 10.95
C LEU A 94 1.16 4.23 11.09
N ARG A 95 1.48 4.89 12.21
CA ARG A 95 1.02 6.26 12.49
C ARG A 95 1.86 7.29 11.78
N ASN A 96 1.20 8.31 11.19
CA ASN A 96 1.86 9.39 10.45
C ASN A 96 2.89 8.84 9.45
N ALA A 97 2.50 7.83 8.67
CA ALA A 97 3.39 7.11 7.77
C ALA A 97 4.04 8.01 6.71
N GLU A 98 3.42 9.16 6.39
CA GLU A 98 3.98 10.19 5.52
C GLU A 98 5.30 10.77 6.03
N LEU A 99 5.50 10.81 7.36
CA LEU A 99 6.71 11.32 8.00
C LEU A 99 7.79 10.26 8.21
N MET A 100 7.45 8.97 8.10
CA MET A 100 8.36 7.87 8.36
C MET A 100 9.38 7.70 7.23
N SER A 101 10.61 7.35 7.59
CA SER A 101 11.63 6.86 6.67
C SER A 101 11.34 5.41 6.22
N LEU A 102 12.01 4.95 5.16
CA LEU A 102 11.91 3.55 4.72
C LEU A 102 12.28 2.57 5.84
N ALA A 103 13.30 2.90 6.65
CA ALA A 103 13.75 2.05 7.76
C ALA A 103 12.72 1.98 8.90
N GLU A 104 12.08 3.10 9.24
CA GLU A 104 11.02 3.13 10.25
C GLU A 104 9.79 2.34 9.80
N ILE A 105 9.41 2.44 8.53
CA ILE A 105 8.30 1.66 7.96
C ILE A 105 8.60 0.16 8.02
N GLU A 106 9.76 -0.27 7.50
CA GLU A 106 10.12 -1.71 7.49
C GLU A 106 10.30 -2.25 8.91
N GLY A 107 10.92 -1.49 9.81
CA GLY A 107 11.07 -1.85 11.22
C GLY A 107 9.72 -1.95 11.94
N GLY A 108 8.81 -1.01 11.68
CA GLY A 108 7.45 -1.02 12.21
C GLY A 108 6.68 -2.26 11.77
N ILE A 109 6.69 -2.56 10.47
CA ILE A 109 6.02 -3.75 9.90
C ILE A 109 6.61 -5.04 10.47
N ALA A 110 7.94 -5.14 10.57
CA ALA A 110 8.60 -6.30 11.18
C ALA A 110 8.21 -6.48 12.66
N GLY A 111 8.13 -5.36 13.40
CA GLY A 111 7.64 -5.33 14.77
C GLY A 111 6.20 -5.81 14.91
N PHE A 112 5.31 -5.35 14.05
CA PHE A 112 3.92 -5.81 13.99
C PHE A 112 3.82 -7.30 13.66
N GLY A 113 4.61 -7.79 12.71
CA GLY A 113 4.67 -9.21 12.37
C GLY A 113 5.07 -10.09 13.56
N LYS A 114 6.04 -9.64 14.37
CA LYS A 114 6.43 -10.33 15.61
C LYS A 114 5.31 -10.30 16.64
N LYS A 115 4.73 -9.12 16.91
CA LYS A 115 3.60 -8.98 17.85
C LYS A 115 2.38 -9.79 17.44
N ALA A 116 2.09 -9.87 16.12
CA ALA A 116 0.99 -10.66 15.60
C ALA A 116 1.17 -12.16 15.89
N ARG A 117 2.36 -12.72 15.63
CA ARG A 117 2.68 -14.12 15.95
C ARG A 117 2.62 -14.40 17.45
N ASP A 118 3.11 -13.46 18.27
CA ASP A 118 3.12 -13.59 19.74
C ASP A 118 1.72 -13.32 20.35
N GLY A 119 0.72 -12.88 19.55
CA GLY A 119 -0.61 -12.50 20.05
C GLY A 119 -0.60 -11.28 20.96
N LYS A 120 0.34 -10.35 20.75
CA LYS A 120 0.59 -9.17 21.59
C LYS A 120 0.22 -7.83 20.93
N LEU A 121 -0.44 -7.85 19.76
CA LEU A 121 -0.99 -6.62 19.18
C LEU A 121 -2.11 -6.07 20.06
N THR A 122 -2.03 -4.78 20.35
CA THR A 122 -3.06 -4.07 21.11
C THR A 122 -4.19 -3.58 20.21
N ILE A 123 -5.35 -3.28 20.79
CA ILE A 123 -6.48 -2.70 20.04
C ILE A 123 -6.08 -1.35 19.45
N ASP A 124 -5.36 -0.53 20.20
CA ASP A 124 -4.89 0.78 19.75
C ASP A 124 -3.96 0.69 18.52
N GLU A 125 -3.17 -0.38 18.41
CA GLU A 125 -2.31 -0.62 17.25
C GLU A 125 -3.10 -1.05 16.00
N MET A 126 -4.35 -1.49 16.13
CA MET A 126 -5.20 -2.01 15.06
C MET A 126 -6.38 -1.10 14.69
N THR A 127 -6.53 0.05 15.32
CA THR A 127 -7.66 0.97 15.12
C THR A 127 -7.21 2.32 14.61
N GLY A 128 -8.12 3.08 14.00
CA GLY A 128 -7.90 4.48 13.61
C GLY A 128 -7.05 4.67 12.35
N GLY A 129 -6.80 3.63 11.56
CA GLY A 129 -6.16 3.79 10.24
C GLY A 129 -7.02 4.58 9.27
N THR A 130 -6.37 5.34 8.37
CA THR A 130 -7.06 6.15 7.35
C THR A 130 -7.00 5.53 5.94
N PHE A 131 -6.06 4.63 5.72
CA PHE A 131 -5.87 3.89 4.47
C PHE A 131 -5.27 2.51 4.78
N THR A 132 -5.49 1.52 3.92
CA THR A 132 -4.94 0.17 4.13
C THR A 132 -4.15 -0.31 2.90
N ILE A 133 -3.03 -1.00 3.14
CA ILE A 133 -2.27 -1.73 2.13
C ILE A 133 -2.26 -3.21 2.49
N THR A 134 -2.65 -4.06 1.54
CA THR A 134 -2.64 -5.52 1.69
C THR A 134 -1.80 -6.18 0.60
N ASN A 135 -1.08 -7.26 0.94
CA ASN A 135 -0.23 -7.97 -0.01
C ASN A 135 -0.65 -9.44 -0.11
N GLY A 136 -1.45 -9.74 -1.12
CA GLY A 136 -1.85 -11.11 -1.48
C GLY A 136 -0.77 -11.88 -2.24
N GLY A 137 0.26 -11.19 -2.75
CA GLY A 137 1.33 -11.80 -3.53
C GLY A 137 2.20 -12.78 -2.75
N THR A 138 2.27 -12.62 -1.42
CA THR A 138 2.97 -13.57 -0.53
C THR A 138 2.34 -14.97 -0.54
N PHE A 139 1.08 -15.06 -0.95
CA PHE A 139 0.33 -16.32 -1.11
C PHE A 139 0.18 -16.72 -2.58
N GLY A 140 0.81 -15.99 -3.51
CA GLY A 140 0.77 -16.27 -4.94
C GLY A 140 -0.44 -15.65 -5.68
N SER A 141 -1.21 -14.75 -5.06
CA SER A 141 -2.32 -14.09 -5.74
C SER A 141 -1.82 -13.23 -6.91
N MET A 142 -2.36 -13.47 -8.10
CA MET A 142 -2.10 -12.67 -9.29
C MET A 142 -2.87 -11.35 -9.23
N MET A 143 -4.13 -11.39 -8.84
CA MET A 143 -5.03 -10.23 -8.80
C MET A 143 -6.24 -10.55 -7.90
N SER A 144 -6.66 -9.59 -7.10
CA SER A 144 -7.84 -9.68 -6.23
C SER A 144 -8.53 -8.33 -6.10
N THR A 145 -9.76 -8.34 -5.63
CA THR A 145 -10.55 -7.16 -5.28
C THR A 145 -10.63 -7.05 -3.76
N PRO A 146 -9.71 -6.34 -3.10
CA PRO A 146 -9.70 -6.24 -1.64
C PRO A 146 -10.94 -5.52 -1.13
N ILE A 147 -11.42 -5.91 0.06
CA ILE A 147 -12.56 -5.26 0.71
C ILE A 147 -12.03 -4.09 1.55
N VAL A 148 -12.64 -2.91 1.37
CA VAL A 148 -12.28 -1.71 2.15
C VAL A 148 -12.54 -1.95 3.63
N ASN A 149 -11.65 -1.45 4.48
CA ASN A 149 -11.74 -1.55 5.95
C ASN A 149 -12.42 -0.29 6.52
N PRO A 150 -13.72 -0.32 6.87
CA PRO A 150 -14.41 0.86 7.37
C PRO A 150 -13.77 1.43 8.64
N PRO A 151 -13.80 2.75 8.86
CA PRO A 151 -14.47 3.81 8.08
C PRO A 151 -13.63 4.36 6.92
N GLN A 152 -12.54 3.70 6.54
CA GLN A 152 -11.68 4.12 5.44
C GLN A 152 -12.45 4.13 4.11
N ALA A 153 -12.02 4.99 3.18
CA ALA A 153 -12.62 5.10 1.85
C ALA A 153 -11.96 4.21 0.79
N ALA A 154 -10.74 3.71 1.03
CA ALA A 154 -10.02 2.92 0.04
C ALA A 154 -9.00 1.95 0.65
N ILE A 155 -8.59 0.97 -0.16
CA ILE A 155 -7.57 -0.03 0.14
C ILE A 155 -6.76 -0.33 -1.11
N LEU A 156 -5.42 -0.39 -0.97
CA LEU A 156 -4.50 -0.82 -2.02
C LEU A 156 -4.15 -2.31 -1.85
N GLY A 157 -4.40 -3.08 -2.89
CA GLY A 157 -3.98 -4.48 -3.00
C GLY A 157 -2.72 -4.63 -3.83
N MET A 158 -1.69 -5.26 -3.25
CA MET A 158 -0.49 -5.72 -3.93
C MET A 158 -0.61 -7.22 -4.24
N HIS A 159 0.09 -7.67 -5.27
CA HIS A 159 0.01 -9.05 -5.74
C HIS A 159 1.40 -9.62 -6.06
N ASN A 160 1.43 -10.83 -6.62
CA ASN A 160 2.68 -11.49 -6.98
C ASN A 160 3.44 -10.74 -8.09
N ILE A 161 4.77 -10.76 -8.01
CA ILE A 161 5.64 -10.26 -9.09
C ILE A 161 5.89 -11.41 -10.05
N LEU A 162 5.50 -11.23 -11.31
CA LEU A 162 5.63 -12.22 -12.37
C LEU A 162 6.47 -11.67 -13.51
N GLN A 163 7.37 -12.50 -14.05
CA GLN A 163 8.08 -12.17 -15.28
C GLN A 163 7.09 -12.24 -16.45
N ARG A 164 6.87 -11.10 -17.13
CA ARG A 164 5.90 -11.00 -18.23
C ARG A 164 6.52 -10.35 -19.46
N PRO A 165 6.15 -10.80 -20.67
CA PRO A 165 6.52 -10.13 -21.90
C PRO A 165 5.72 -8.81 -22.02
N MET A 166 6.45 -7.69 -22.09
CA MET A 166 5.89 -6.35 -22.23
C MET A 166 6.37 -5.71 -23.52
N ALA A 167 5.48 -4.98 -24.20
CA ALA A 167 5.83 -4.18 -25.36
C ALA A 167 6.44 -2.84 -24.90
N ILE A 168 7.74 -2.67 -25.07
CA ILE A 168 8.47 -1.45 -24.70
C ILE A 168 9.22 -0.94 -25.94
N ASN A 169 8.90 0.29 -26.37
CA ASN A 169 9.49 0.92 -27.55
C ASN A 169 9.42 0.03 -28.80
N GLY A 170 8.31 -0.69 -28.99
CA GLY A 170 8.09 -1.57 -30.13
C GLY A 170 8.81 -2.92 -30.06
N GLN A 171 9.46 -3.23 -28.94
CA GLN A 171 10.13 -4.51 -28.71
C GLN A 171 9.46 -5.28 -27.56
N VAL A 172 9.52 -6.62 -27.62
CA VAL A 172 9.06 -7.48 -26.53
C VAL A 172 10.22 -7.63 -25.52
N VAL A 173 10.00 -7.17 -24.30
CA VAL A 173 10.98 -7.20 -23.22
C VAL A 173 10.36 -7.92 -22.02
N ILE A 174 11.10 -8.80 -21.36
CA ILE A 174 10.64 -9.45 -20.12
C ILE A 174 10.83 -8.47 -18.96
N ARG A 175 9.75 -8.23 -18.22
CA ARG A 175 9.71 -7.31 -17.06
C ARG A 175 9.07 -7.98 -15.83
N PRO A 176 9.58 -7.69 -14.63
CA PRO A 176 8.94 -8.11 -13.38
C PRO A 176 7.72 -7.22 -13.11
N MET A 177 6.53 -7.72 -13.41
CA MET A 177 5.26 -6.99 -13.33
C MET A 177 4.47 -7.40 -12.10
N MET A 178 3.81 -6.43 -11.45
CA MET A 178 2.85 -6.65 -10.38
C MET A 178 1.52 -5.99 -10.74
N TYR A 179 0.41 -6.70 -10.56
CA TYR A 179 -0.91 -6.09 -10.59
C TYR A 179 -1.19 -5.35 -9.28
N LEU A 180 -1.74 -4.16 -9.40
CA LEU A 180 -2.25 -3.35 -8.31
C LEU A 180 -3.77 -3.25 -8.42
N ALA A 181 -4.44 -3.32 -7.28
CA ALA A 181 -5.87 -3.11 -7.16
C ALA A 181 -6.15 -1.98 -6.16
N LEU A 182 -6.98 -1.02 -6.53
CA LEU A 182 -7.54 -0.04 -5.62
C LEU A 182 -9.04 -0.29 -5.52
N SER A 183 -9.50 -0.80 -4.36
CA SER A 183 -10.92 -0.80 -4.04
C SER A 183 -11.26 0.47 -3.26
N TYR A 184 -12.39 1.07 -3.58
CA TYR A 184 -12.77 2.38 -3.03
C TYR A 184 -14.29 2.54 -2.94
N ASP A 185 -14.72 3.43 -2.05
CA ASP A 185 -16.11 3.82 -1.92
C ASP A 185 -16.47 4.91 -2.93
N HIS A 186 -17.24 4.54 -3.95
CA HIS A 186 -17.60 5.45 -5.05
C HIS A 186 -18.60 6.55 -4.63
N ARG A 187 -19.12 6.50 -3.41
CA ARG A 187 -19.87 7.64 -2.84
C ARG A 187 -18.97 8.84 -2.55
N LEU A 188 -17.66 8.60 -2.31
CA LEU A 188 -16.67 9.59 -1.92
C LEU A 188 -15.64 9.87 -3.00
N ILE A 189 -15.20 8.83 -3.71
CA ILE A 189 -14.13 8.87 -4.68
C ILE A 189 -14.70 8.57 -6.06
N ASP A 190 -14.51 9.47 -7.02
CA ASP A 190 -14.93 9.22 -8.40
C ASP A 190 -13.91 8.36 -9.18
N GLY A 191 -14.34 7.85 -10.35
CA GLY A 191 -13.51 6.96 -11.15
C GLY A 191 -12.24 7.62 -11.69
N LYS A 192 -12.27 8.91 -12.02
CA LYS A 192 -11.10 9.65 -12.48
C LYS A 192 -10.07 9.77 -11.36
N GLU A 193 -10.52 10.14 -10.17
CA GLU A 193 -9.68 10.30 -8.99
C GLU A 193 -9.02 8.97 -8.58
N ALA A 194 -9.81 7.88 -8.52
CA ALA A 194 -9.32 6.55 -8.19
C ALA A 194 -8.25 6.05 -9.19
N VAL A 195 -8.51 6.19 -10.49
CA VAL A 195 -7.57 5.80 -11.56
C VAL A 195 -6.31 6.64 -11.49
N THR A 196 -6.42 7.97 -11.33
CA THR A 196 -5.26 8.86 -11.30
C THR A 196 -4.42 8.65 -10.03
N PHE A 197 -5.06 8.36 -8.88
CA PHE A 197 -4.38 7.96 -7.65
C PHE A 197 -3.50 6.71 -7.89
N LEU A 198 -4.07 5.67 -8.50
CA LEU A 198 -3.34 4.43 -8.77
C LEU A 198 -2.22 4.62 -9.80
N VAL A 199 -2.43 5.46 -10.82
CA VAL A 199 -1.39 5.87 -11.79
C VAL A 199 -0.26 6.62 -11.09
N THR A 200 -0.58 7.48 -10.12
CA THR A 200 0.43 8.20 -9.33
C THR A 200 1.32 7.22 -8.56
N ILE A 201 0.73 6.24 -7.86
CA ILE A 201 1.50 5.18 -7.17
C ILE A 201 2.38 4.41 -8.16
N LYS A 202 1.82 4.00 -9.32
CA LYS A 202 2.59 3.34 -10.38
C LYS A 202 3.81 4.16 -10.79
N ASN A 203 3.62 5.43 -11.11
CA ASN A 203 4.71 6.30 -11.58
C ASN A 203 5.81 6.47 -10.53
N LEU A 204 5.45 6.61 -9.25
CA LEU A 204 6.41 6.72 -8.14
C LEU A 204 7.19 5.43 -7.90
N LEU A 205 6.61 4.27 -8.17
CA LEU A 205 7.28 2.97 -8.05
C LEU A 205 8.15 2.65 -9.26
N GLU A 206 7.72 3.03 -10.46
CA GLU A 206 8.50 2.84 -11.70
C GLU A 206 9.69 3.81 -11.80
N ASP A 207 9.62 4.95 -11.10
CA ASP A 207 10.71 5.92 -10.98
C ASP A 207 10.84 6.39 -9.51
N PRO A 208 11.48 5.61 -8.63
CA PRO A 208 11.60 5.93 -7.20
C PRO A 208 12.34 7.23 -6.90
N ALA A 209 13.13 7.77 -7.85
CA ALA A 209 13.79 9.06 -7.70
C ALA A 209 12.80 10.21 -7.51
N ARG A 210 11.58 10.08 -8.05
CA ARG A 210 10.50 11.06 -7.86
C ARG A 210 10.11 11.25 -6.40
N LEU A 211 10.18 10.19 -5.59
CA LEU A 211 9.94 10.28 -4.14
C LEU A 211 10.98 11.13 -3.41
N LEU A 212 12.21 11.20 -3.94
CA LEU A 212 13.29 12.02 -3.38
C LEU A 212 13.22 13.48 -3.84
N LEU A 213 12.67 13.69 -5.03
CA LEU A 213 12.60 15.01 -5.67
C LEU A 213 11.27 15.73 -5.41
N ASP A 214 10.33 15.06 -4.79
CA ASP A 214 8.98 15.56 -4.48
C ASP A 214 8.22 16.05 -5.74
N ILE A 215 8.27 15.23 -6.85
CA ILE A 215 7.66 15.53 -8.18
C ILE A 215 6.75 14.42 -8.67
#